data_4a0867c8b8703234e29be288e2a85727
#
_entry.id   4a0867c8b8703234e29be288e2a85727
#
_cell.length_a   1.000
_cell.length_b   1.000
_cell.length_c   1.000
_cell.angle_alpha   90.00
_cell.angle_beta   90.00
_cell.angle_gamma   90.00
#
_symmetry.space_group_name_H-M   'P 1'
#
loop_
_entity.id
_entity.type
_entity.pdbx_description
1 polymer ?
#
loop_
_entity_poly.entity_id
_entity_poly.type
_entity_poly.pdbx_seq_one_letter_code
_entity_poly.pdbx_strand_id
1 'polypeptide(L)'
;MRRYVTTSLETHLFFGRIMKEHALFLLAAFPEKETEYRKKADWFRAQFEENLARAVRLSNGIVDESVLKSGEIVTEFTEKAECQTQALTGIPIDMQITEAQKRLRSGCLTNPGRELVQQVRSLNQTMIRLLDGLIEFKEKILR
;
A
#
# COMPACT_ATOMS: atom_id res chain seq x y z
N MET A 1 -1.05 8.09 -22.11
CA MET A 1 -0.17 7.65 -21.00
C MET A 1 -0.36 8.42 -19.69
N ARG A 2 -0.70 9.71 -19.79
CA ARG A 2 -1.00 10.51 -18.58
C ARG A 2 -2.08 9.86 -17.71
N ARG A 3 -3.18 9.45 -18.30
CA ARG A 3 -4.30 8.83 -17.59
C ARG A 3 -3.92 7.50 -16.97
N TYR A 4 -3.11 6.72 -17.68
CA TYR A 4 -2.59 5.46 -17.16
C TYR A 4 -1.76 5.69 -15.90
N VAL A 5 -0.85 6.66 -15.93
CA VAL A 5 0.02 6.98 -14.80
C VAL A 5 -0.78 7.48 -13.61
N THR A 6 -1.63 8.49 -13.81
CA THR A 6 -2.39 9.08 -12.71
C THR A 6 -3.38 8.10 -12.08
N THR A 7 -4.13 7.36 -12.91
CA THR A 7 -5.09 6.37 -12.40
C THR A 7 -4.38 5.26 -11.65
N SER A 8 -3.25 4.77 -12.17
CA SER A 8 -2.47 3.74 -11.49
C SER A 8 -2.00 4.20 -10.12
N LEU A 9 -1.41 5.40 -10.05
CA LEU A 9 -0.90 5.92 -8.78
C LEU A 9 -2.00 6.15 -7.76
N GLU A 10 -3.12 6.75 -8.18
CA GLU A 10 -4.27 6.94 -7.30
C GLU A 10 -4.80 5.62 -6.77
N THR A 11 -4.87 4.61 -7.64
CA THR A 11 -5.30 3.26 -7.25
C THR A 11 -4.36 2.67 -6.20
N HIS A 12 -3.04 2.81 -6.39
CA HIS A 12 -2.06 2.31 -5.42
C HIS A 12 -2.16 3.02 -4.07
N LEU A 13 -2.38 4.34 -4.07
CA LEU A 13 -2.50 5.09 -2.82
C LEU A 13 -3.68 4.60 -1.99
N PHE A 14 -4.76 4.22 -2.63
CA PHE A 14 -5.97 3.72 -1.97
C PHE A 14 -5.88 2.22 -1.68
N PHE A 15 -5.85 1.39 -2.73
CA PHE A 15 -5.85 -0.07 -2.58
C PHE A 15 -4.55 -0.62 -2.02
N GLY A 16 -3.41 0.03 -2.28
CA GLY A 16 -2.13 -0.37 -1.72
C GLY A 16 -2.16 -0.32 -0.19
N ARG A 17 -2.75 0.72 0.37
CA ARG A 17 -2.92 0.84 1.81
C ARG A 17 -3.87 -0.23 2.35
N ILE A 18 -5.00 -0.44 1.68
CA ILE A 18 -5.96 -1.48 2.07
C ILE A 18 -5.29 -2.86 2.10
N MET A 19 -4.51 -3.18 1.08
CA MET A 19 -3.85 -4.49 1.00
C MET A 19 -2.75 -4.65 2.05
N LYS A 20 -2.00 -3.59 2.32
CA LYS A 20 -1.01 -3.58 3.41
C LYS A 20 -1.69 -3.86 4.75
N GLU A 21 -2.77 -3.16 5.04
CA GLU A 21 -3.53 -3.32 6.28
C GLU A 21 -4.20 -4.69 6.35
N HIS A 22 -4.70 -5.17 5.23
CA HIS A 22 -5.30 -6.50 5.15
C HIS A 22 -4.30 -7.60 5.50
N ALA A 23 -3.09 -7.52 4.99
CA ALA A 23 -2.03 -8.47 5.32
C ALA A 23 -1.62 -8.36 6.80
N LEU A 24 -1.63 -7.16 7.36
CA LEU A 24 -1.38 -6.92 8.78
C LEU A 24 -2.43 -7.62 9.65
N PHE A 25 -3.71 -7.48 9.31
CA PHE A 25 -4.80 -8.11 10.05
C PHE A 25 -4.74 -9.63 9.94
N LEU A 26 -4.37 -10.15 8.78
CA LEU A 26 -4.20 -11.57 8.58
C LEU A 26 -3.08 -12.11 9.47
N LEU A 27 -1.95 -11.41 9.53
CA LEU A 27 -0.84 -11.75 10.42
C LEU A 27 -1.28 -11.73 11.89
N ALA A 28 -2.00 -10.70 12.31
CA ALA A 28 -2.46 -10.56 13.68
C ALA A 28 -3.45 -11.66 14.09
N ALA A 29 -4.19 -12.21 13.13
CA ALA A 29 -5.22 -13.22 13.38
C ALA A 29 -4.64 -14.64 13.59
N PHE A 30 -3.44 -14.92 13.09
CA PHE A 30 -2.83 -16.24 13.27
C PHE A 30 -2.29 -16.44 14.69
N PRO A 31 -2.54 -17.62 15.31
CA PRO A 31 -1.91 -17.97 16.58
C PRO A 31 -0.38 -18.04 16.43
N GLU A 32 0.32 -17.80 17.53
CA GLU A 32 1.79 -17.83 17.54
C GLU A 32 2.38 -19.17 17.06
N LYS A 33 1.71 -20.27 17.31
CA LYS A 33 2.17 -21.61 16.91
C LYS A 33 2.15 -21.82 15.39
N GLU A 34 1.34 -21.04 14.66
CA GLU A 34 1.25 -21.12 13.21
C GLU A 34 2.38 -20.34 12.53
N THR A 35 3.62 -20.75 12.81
CA THR A 35 4.82 -20.01 12.43
C THR A 35 4.96 -19.81 10.93
N GLU A 36 4.64 -20.82 10.12
CA GLU A 36 4.78 -20.72 8.66
C GLU A 36 3.74 -19.78 8.06
N TYR A 37 2.49 -19.85 8.53
CA TYR A 37 1.45 -18.93 8.08
C TYR A 37 1.76 -17.50 8.51
N ARG A 38 2.27 -17.32 9.72
CA ARG A 38 2.67 -15.99 10.21
C ARG A 38 3.79 -15.39 9.37
N LYS A 39 4.81 -16.19 9.05
CA LYS A 39 5.92 -15.76 8.18
C LYS A 39 5.41 -15.33 6.81
N LYS A 40 4.49 -16.09 6.23
CA LYS A 40 3.95 -15.80 4.91
C LYS A 40 3.11 -14.53 4.92
N ALA A 41 2.25 -14.36 5.92
CA ALA A 41 1.44 -13.15 6.10
C ALA A 41 2.33 -11.92 6.31
N ASP A 42 3.38 -12.05 7.11
CA ASP A 42 4.34 -10.96 7.34
C ASP A 42 5.10 -10.60 6.06
N TRP A 43 5.45 -11.59 5.26
CA TRP A 43 6.09 -11.37 3.97
C TRP A 43 5.18 -10.52 3.07
N PHE A 44 3.89 -10.87 2.96
CA PHE A 44 2.93 -10.08 2.18
C PHE A 44 2.80 -8.67 2.73
N ARG A 45 2.68 -8.52 4.05
CA ARG A 45 2.61 -7.21 4.70
C ARG A 45 3.80 -6.33 4.29
N ALA A 46 5.00 -6.87 4.39
CA ALA A 46 6.21 -6.14 4.06
C ALA A 46 6.28 -5.78 2.56
N GLN A 47 5.84 -6.67 1.69
CA GLN A 47 5.83 -6.44 0.24
C GLN A 47 4.83 -5.36 -0.15
N PHE A 48 3.62 -5.41 0.41
CA PHE A 48 2.61 -4.38 0.15
C PHE A 48 3.06 -3.02 0.70
N GLU A 49 3.69 -3.02 1.86
CA GLU A 49 4.23 -1.80 2.48
C GLU A 49 5.31 -1.17 1.58
N GLU A 50 6.25 -1.96 1.09
CA GLU A 50 7.30 -1.48 0.19
C GLU A 50 6.71 -0.95 -1.12
N ASN A 51 5.74 -1.66 -1.69
CA ASN A 51 5.10 -1.24 -2.94
C ASN A 51 4.33 0.07 -2.75
N LEU A 52 3.64 0.23 -1.62
CA LEU A 52 2.95 1.47 -1.27
C LEU A 52 3.96 2.62 -1.11
N ALA A 53 5.07 2.39 -0.45
CA ALA A 53 6.12 3.41 -0.29
C ALA A 53 6.64 3.89 -1.66
N ARG A 54 6.83 2.98 -2.60
CA ARG A 54 7.22 3.32 -3.98
C ARG A 54 6.13 4.18 -4.66
N ALA A 55 4.87 3.77 -4.52
CA ALA A 55 3.75 4.52 -5.10
C ALA A 55 3.68 5.95 -4.54
N VAL A 56 3.87 6.10 -3.24
CA VAL A 56 3.88 7.42 -2.59
C VAL A 56 4.98 8.30 -3.17
N ARG A 57 6.19 7.76 -3.30
CA ARG A 57 7.31 8.53 -3.88
C ARG A 57 7.02 8.99 -5.30
N LEU A 58 6.42 8.13 -6.11
CA LEU A 58 6.11 8.46 -7.51
C LEU A 58 4.93 9.42 -7.65
N SER A 59 4.06 9.51 -6.64
CA SER A 59 2.82 10.28 -6.69
C SER A 59 2.99 11.78 -6.42
N ASN A 60 4.12 12.16 -5.82
CA ASN A 60 4.30 13.56 -5.42
C ASN A 60 4.33 14.49 -6.62
N GLY A 61 3.46 15.50 -6.59
CA GLY A 61 3.32 16.47 -7.69
C GLY A 61 2.52 15.96 -8.88
N ILE A 62 1.88 14.79 -8.79
CA ILE A 62 1.16 14.15 -9.90
C ILE A 62 -0.32 13.95 -9.59
N VAL A 63 -0.64 13.64 -8.34
CA VAL A 63 -1.99 13.26 -7.91
C VAL A 63 -2.91 14.48 -7.86
N ASP A 64 -4.17 14.28 -8.24
CA ASP A 64 -5.19 15.32 -8.18
C ASP A 64 -5.47 15.73 -6.74
N GLU A 65 -5.67 17.03 -6.53
CA GLU A 65 -5.97 17.58 -5.21
C GLU A 65 -7.25 16.99 -4.61
N SER A 66 -8.25 16.71 -5.44
CA SER A 66 -9.50 16.10 -4.99
C SER A 66 -9.27 14.73 -4.34
N VAL A 67 -8.33 13.95 -4.88
CA VAL A 67 -7.96 12.65 -4.32
C VAL A 67 -7.27 12.81 -2.96
N LEU A 68 -6.34 13.76 -2.87
CA LEU A 68 -5.63 14.02 -1.61
C LEU A 68 -6.55 14.54 -0.50
N LYS A 69 -7.60 15.27 -0.86
CA LYS A 69 -8.55 15.83 0.10
C LYS A 69 -9.76 14.93 0.37
N SER A 70 -9.85 13.79 -0.32
CA SER A 70 -11.03 12.91 -0.22
C SER A 70 -11.23 12.28 1.16
N GLY A 71 -10.16 12.16 1.95
CA GLY A 71 -10.19 11.44 3.22
C GLY A 71 -10.18 9.92 3.06
N GLU A 72 -10.09 9.43 1.84
CA GLU A 72 -10.09 7.98 1.55
C GLU A 72 -8.71 7.34 1.67
N ILE A 73 -7.65 8.15 1.59
CA ILE A 73 -6.27 7.65 1.62
C ILE A 73 -5.72 7.71 3.04
N VAL A 74 -5.69 8.92 3.61
CA VAL A 74 -5.20 9.16 4.97
C VAL A 74 -6.15 10.14 5.65
N THR A 75 -6.51 9.85 6.89
CA THR A 75 -7.34 10.73 7.71
C THR A 75 -6.55 11.25 8.90
N GLU A 76 -7.14 12.17 9.66
CA GLU A 76 -6.57 12.66 10.92
C GLU A 76 -6.38 11.55 11.96
N PHE A 77 -7.10 10.42 11.81
CA PHE A 77 -7.06 9.31 12.75
C PHE A 77 -6.06 8.22 12.37
N THR A 78 -5.52 8.25 11.16
CA THR A 78 -4.68 7.16 10.62
C THR A 78 -3.43 6.92 11.46
N GLU A 79 -2.69 7.97 11.78
CA GLU A 79 -1.45 7.85 12.57
C GLU A 79 -1.70 7.28 13.96
N LYS A 80 -2.75 7.77 14.63
CA LYS A 80 -3.12 7.29 15.96
C LYS A 80 -3.51 5.81 15.91
N ALA A 81 -4.30 5.42 14.91
CA ALA A 81 -4.70 4.03 14.71
C ALA A 81 -3.50 3.12 14.46
N GLU A 82 -2.56 3.56 13.63
CA GLU A 82 -1.33 2.80 13.36
C GLU A 82 -0.47 2.65 14.62
N CYS A 83 -0.31 3.71 15.37
CA CYS A 83 0.44 3.69 16.62
C CYS A 83 -0.17 2.70 17.63
N GLN A 84 -1.48 2.75 17.80
CA GLN A 84 -2.21 1.85 18.70
C GLN A 84 -2.14 0.40 18.22
N THR A 85 -2.27 0.17 16.93
CA THR A 85 -2.19 -1.17 16.34
C THR A 85 -0.81 -1.78 16.58
N GLN A 86 0.25 -1.00 16.35
CA GLN A 86 1.62 -1.46 16.61
C GLN A 86 1.82 -1.81 18.08
N ALA A 87 1.32 -0.96 18.98
CA ALA A 87 1.44 -1.18 20.42
C ALA A 87 0.70 -2.44 20.87
N LEU A 88 -0.51 -2.68 20.34
CA LEU A 88 -1.35 -3.81 20.75
C LEU A 88 -0.93 -5.13 20.13
N THR A 89 -0.46 -5.12 18.89
CA THR A 89 -0.11 -6.35 18.16
C THR A 89 1.38 -6.71 18.23
N GLY A 90 2.23 -5.72 18.51
CA GLY A 90 3.67 -5.88 18.42
C GLY A 90 4.19 -5.97 16.98
N ILE A 91 3.31 -5.83 15.98
CA ILE A 91 3.68 -5.89 14.57
C ILE A 91 4.20 -4.51 14.15
N PRO A 92 5.42 -4.40 13.60
CA PRO A 92 5.96 -3.09 13.19
C PRO A 92 5.19 -2.51 12.01
N ILE A 93 4.87 -1.23 12.10
CA ILE A 93 4.20 -0.46 11.04
C ILE A 93 5.10 0.69 10.67
N ASP A 94 5.39 0.84 9.37
CA ASP A 94 6.17 1.97 8.88
C ASP A 94 5.29 3.22 8.77
N MET A 95 5.26 4.01 9.84
CA MET A 95 4.46 5.23 9.91
C MET A 95 5.02 6.37 9.06
N GLN A 96 6.26 6.23 8.56
CA GLN A 96 6.85 7.21 7.63
C GLN A 96 6.09 7.25 6.30
N ILE A 97 5.49 6.14 5.89
CA ILE A 97 4.66 6.08 4.69
C ILE A 97 3.44 6.97 4.85
N THR A 98 2.77 6.89 6.00
CA THR A 98 1.60 7.74 6.32
C THR A 98 2.00 9.22 6.35
N GLU A 99 3.13 9.55 6.97
CA GLU A 99 3.67 10.90 6.97
C GLU A 99 3.93 11.40 5.55
N ALA A 100 4.54 10.58 4.72
CA ALA A 100 4.81 10.93 3.32
C ALA A 100 3.53 11.14 2.53
N GLN A 101 2.50 10.32 2.77
CA GLN A 101 1.19 10.48 2.12
C GLN A 101 0.51 11.79 2.53
N LYS A 102 0.61 12.18 3.79
CA LYS A 102 0.07 13.46 4.27
C LYS A 102 0.76 14.66 3.64
N ARG A 103 2.01 14.52 3.24
CA ARG A 103 2.82 15.59 2.63
C ARG A 103 2.77 15.60 1.11
N LEU A 104 2.01 14.71 0.50
CA LEU A 104 1.90 14.67 -0.96
C LEU A 104 1.35 16.00 -1.48
N ARG A 105 1.98 16.47 -2.54
CA ARG A 105 1.55 17.66 -3.26
C ARG A 105 0.76 17.23 -4.47
N SER A 106 -0.33 17.95 -4.72
CA SER A 106 -1.09 17.79 -5.95
C SER A 106 -0.32 18.37 -7.12
N GLY A 107 -0.71 18.00 -8.32
CA GLY A 107 -0.11 18.52 -9.52
C GLY A 107 -0.94 18.13 -10.73
N CYS A 108 -0.52 18.66 -11.87
CA CYS A 108 -1.12 18.35 -13.16
C CYS A 108 -0.04 17.73 -14.04
N LEU A 109 -0.12 16.42 -14.24
CA LEU A 109 0.77 15.71 -15.13
C LEU A 109 0.28 15.91 -16.57
N THR A 110 1.08 16.57 -17.41
CA THR A 110 0.70 16.83 -18.79
C THR A 110 1.31 15.81 -19.76
N ASN A 111 2.57 15.48 -19.55
CA ASN A 111 3.29 14.58 -20.46
C ASN A 111 4.30 13.73 -19.66
N PRO A 112 3.91 12.52 -19.22
CA PRO A 112 4.80 11.68 -18.44
C PRO A 112 5.99 11.21 -19.30
N GLY A 113 7.19 11.28 -18.72
CA GLY A 113 8.38 10.74 -19.33
C GLY A 113 8.33 9.21 -19.40
N ARG A 114 9.15 8.64 -20.30
CA ARG A 114 9.25 7.19 -20.47
C ARG A 114 9.61 6.48 -19.16
N GLU A 115 10.53 7.05 -18.40
CA GLU A 115 10.98 6.46 -17.14
C GLU A 115 9.84 6.34 -16.15
N LEU A 116 9.03 7.39 -15.96
CA LEU A 116 7.89 7.37 -15.06
C LEU A 116 6.88 6.31 -15.48
N VAL A 117 6.57 6.22 -16.76
CA VAL A 117 5.66 5.20 -17.29
C VAL A 117 6.20 3.79 -16.99
N GLN A 118 7.49 3.56 -17.16
CA GLN A 118 8.13 2.28 -16.88
C GLN A 118 8.05 1.93 -15.38
N GLN A 119 8.31 2.91 -14.53
CA GLN A 119 8.23 2.71 -13.06
C GLN A 119 6.81 2.38 -12.62
N VAL A 120 5.82 3.06 -13.17
CA VAL A 120 4.41 2.79 -12.85
C VAL A 120 4.00 1.41 -13.38
N ARG A 121 4.45 1.04 -14.57
CA ARG A 121 4.18 -0.29 -15.11
C ARG A 121 4.77 -1.38 -14.22
N SER A 122 6.00 -1.20 -13.75
CA SER A 122 6.65 -2.11 -12.82
C SER A 122 5.88 -2.22 -11.50
N LEU A 123 5.42 -1.09 -10.99
CA LEU A 123 4.61 -1.01 -9.78
C LEU A 123 3.31 -1.82 -9.93
N ASN A 124 2.62 -1.65 -11.06
CA ASN A 124 1.39 -2.38 -11.35
C ASN A 124 1.62 -3.88 -11.46
N GLN A 125 2.69 -4.29 -12.15
CA GLN A 125 3.04 -5.71 -12.29
C GLN A 125 3.36 -6.34 -10.94
N THR A 126 4.07 -5.63 -10.08
CA THR A 126 4.37 -6.10 -8.72
C THR A 126 3.08 -6.29 -7.92
N MET A 127 2.17 -5.31 -7.99
CA MET A 127 0.89 -5.40 -7.28
C MET A 127 0.07 -6.59 -7.76
N ILE A 128 -0.02 -6.81 -9.06
CA ILE A 128 -0.76 -7.94 -9.63
C ILE A 128 -0.21 -9.27 -9.10
N ARG A 129 1.12 -9.44 -9.11
CA ARG A 129 1.76 -10.66 -8.59
C ARG A 129 1.50 -10.86 -7.10
N LEU A 130 1.54 -9.77 -6.33
CA LEU A 130 1.27 -9.84 -4.89
C LEU A 130 -0.19 -10.22 -4.63
N LEU A 131 -1.12 -9.65 -5.38
CA LEU A 131 -2.54 -9.97 -5.24
C LEU A 131 -2.83 -11.43 -5.59
N ASP A 132 -2.27 -11.92 -6.70
CA ASP A 132 -2.43 -13.32 -7.10
C ASP A 132 -1.85 -14.26 -6.05
N GLY A 133 -0.68 -13.93 -5.52
CA GLY A 133 -0.05 -14.71 -4.46
C GLY A 133 -0.87 -14.72 -3.17
N LEU A 134 -1.43 -13.57 -2.80
CA LEU A 134 -2.26 -13.47 -1.60
C LEU A 134 -3.56 -14.26 -1.73
N ILE A 135 -4.19 -14.22 -2.91
CA ILE A 135 -5.40 -15.01 -3.19
C ILE A 135 -5.09 -16.49 -3.03
N GLU A 136 -4.01 -16.96 -3.64
CA GLU A 136 -3.57 -18.35 -3.54
C GLU A 136 -3.29 -18.74 -2.08
N PHE A 137 -2.63 -17.87 -1.33
CA PHE A 137 -2.35 -18.10 0.09
C PHE A 137 -3.64 -18.23 0.90
N LYS A 138 -4.60 -17.33 0.67
CA LYS A 138 -5.90 -17.37 1.36
C LYS A 138 -6.68 -18.66 1.05
N GLU A 139 -6.67 -19.09 -0.20
CA GLU A 139 -7.31 -20.36 -0.60
C GLU A 139 -6.70 -21.53 0.16
N LYS A 140 -5.37 -21.52 0.32
CA LYS A 140 -4.65 -22.55 1.06
C LYS A 140 -5.04 -22.57 2.55
N ILE A 141 -5.21 -21.39 3.16
CA ILE A 141 -5.62 -21.28 4.56
C ILE A 141 -7.02 -21.85 4.78
N LEU A 142 -7.92 -21.64 3.82
CA LEU A 142 -9.31 -22.08 3.93
C LEU A 142 -9.49 -23.59 3.75
N ARG A 143 -8.45 -24.30 3.34
CA ARG A 143 -8.49 -25.76 3.25
C ARG A 143 -8.03 -26.36 4.56
#